data_df34220398473a8e2c67dce82fc545f0
#
_entry.id   df34220398473a8e2c67dce82fc545f0
#
_cell.length_a   1.000
_cell.length_b   1.000
_cell.length_c   1.000
_cell.angle_alpha   90.00
_cell.angle_beta   90.00
_cell.angle_gamma   90.00
#
_symmetry.space_group_name_H-M   'P 1'
#
loop_
_entity.id
_entity.type
_entity.pdbx_description
1 polymer ?
#
loop_
_entity_poly.entity_id
_entity_poly.type
_entity_poly.pdbx_seq_one_letter_code
_entity_poly.pdbx_strand_id
1 'polypeptide(L)'
;IEIRERVPDSVLAMADEVVNIDLTADELIDRLKAGKIYKPDKVAAALNNFFTQENILQLRELALKEVALRVEKKVENEVAAGDKCRHDRLLAVIDSSEKRSRRVIRKTARMATHINTSFVVLYVQGDREAADRIPLANQRYLINNLNLATELGGEIRRVHSNRPVEAILETCREQKISIVCVGRPEFSLFSLLKNAIVLRSLIGRLSRMNIDLFIMS
;
A
#
# COMPACT_ATOMS: atom_id res chain seq x y z
N ILE A 1 20.89 17.75 -12.35
CA ILE A 1 19.78 18.55 -12.89
C ILE A 1 18.63 18.41 -11.89
N GLU A 2 18.22 19.51 -11.26
CA GLU A 2 17.08 19.51 -10.38
C GLU A 2 15.79 19.50 -11.23
N ILE A 3 15.03 18.42 -11.18
CA ILE A 3 13.76 18.31 -11.90
C ILE A 3 12.70 19.04 -11.07
N ARG A 4 12.26 20.19 -11.53
CA ARG A 4 11.27 21.04 -10.83
C ARG A 4 9.83 20.68 -11.15
N GLU A 5 9.59 20.09 -12.31
CA GLU A 5 8.26 19.69 -12.77
C GLU A 5 8.16 18.17 -12.71
N ARG A 6 7.26 17.68 -11.87
CA ARG A 6 6.94 16.25 -11.74
C ARG A 6 5.45 16.07 -11.90
N VAL A 7 5.07 15.06 -12.68
CA VAL A 7 3.68 14.61 -12.76
C VAL A 7 3.47 13.57 -11.66
N PRO A 8 2.57 13.78 -10.71
CA PRO A 8 2.26 12.79 -9.68
C PRO A 8 1.66 11.53 -10.31
N ASP A 9 1.89 10.36 -9.71
CA ASP A 9 1.33 9.08 -10.15
C ASP A 9 -0.21 9.09 -10.16
N SER A 10 -0.81 9.91 -9.29
CA SER A 10 -2.26 10.14 -9.26
C SER A 10 -2.81 10.69 -10.58
N VAL A 11 -2.06 11.50 -11.31
CA VAL A 11 -2.48 12.04 -12.62
C VAL A 11 -2.56 10.92 -13.66
N LEU A 12 -1.59 10.02 -13.65
CA LEU A 12 -1.65 8.83 -14.48
C LEU A 12 -2.84 7.93 -14.12
N ALA A 13 -3.20 7.85 -12.84
CA ALA A 13 -4.36 7.07 -12.40
C ALA A 13 -5.72 7.66 -12.84
N MET A 14 -5.77 8.96 -13.14
CA MET A 14 -6.96 9.66 -13.62
C MET A 14 -7.11 9.65 -15.15
N ALA A 15 -6.08 9.20 -15.87
CA ALA A 15 -6.10 9.17 -17.33
C ALA A 15 -6.99 8.03 -17.85
N ASP A 16 -7.83 8.33 -18.85
CA ASP A 16 -8.66 7.31 -19.51
C ASP A 16 -7.82 6.34 -20.35
N GLU A 17 -6.73 6.83 -20.91
CA GLU A 17 -5.79 6.05 -21.70
C GLU A 17 -4.34 6.50 -21.44
N VAL A 18 -3.44 5.55 -21.35
CA VAL A 18 -1.99 5.80 -21.23
C VAL A 18 -1.30 5.14 -22.41
N VAL A 19 -0.72 5.96 -23.27
CA VAL A 19 0.03 5.52 -24.47
C VAL A 19 1.51 5.68 -24.21
N ASN A 20 2.27 4.59 -24.30
CA ASN A 20 3.73 4.64 -24.28
C ASN A 20 4.28 4.74 -25.69
N ILE A 21 4.93 5.86 -25.99
CA ILE A 21 5.67 6.03 -27.26
C ILE A 21 7.08 5.52 -27.04
N ASP A 22 7.34 4.30 -27.52
CA ASP A 22 8.63 3.65 -27.34
C ASP A 22 9.65 4.17 -28.36
N LEU A 23 10.74 4.75 -27.85
CA LEU A 23 11.91 5.16 -28.63
C LEU A 23 13.12 4.36 -28.15
N THR A 24 13.99 3.99 -29.11
CA THR A 24 15.26 3.37 -28.75
C THR A 24 16.17 4.38 -28.04
N ALA A 25 17.13 3.88 -27.24
CA ALA A 25 18.07 4.74 -26.53
C ALA A 25 18.88 5.60 -27.52
N ASP A 26 19.27 5.03 -28.65
CA ASP A 26 20.03 5.73 -29.68
C ASP A 26 19.21 6.85 -30.32
N GLU A 27 17.96 6.59 -30.71
CA GLU A 27 17.06 7.61 -31.25
C GLU A 27 16.81 8.77 -30.26
N LEU A 28 16.70 8.47 -28.98
CA LEU A 28 16.50 9.49 -27.96
C LEU A 28 17.76 10.35 -27.78
N ILE A 29 18.94 9.72 -27.77
CA ILE A 29 20.22 10.41 -27.69
C ILE A 29 20.45 11.27 -28.94
N ASP A 30 20.07 10.79 -30.12
CA ASP A 30 20.24 11.55 -31.37
C ASP A 30 19.30 12.76 -31.42
N ARG A 31 18.07 12.61 -30.94
CA ARG A 31 17.12 13.75 -30.75
C ARG A 31 17.66 14.77 -29.76
N LEU A 32 18.31 14.33 -28.68
CA LEU A 32 18.93 15.21 -27.71
C LEU A 32 20.09 15.99 -28.33
N LYS A 33 21.00 15.31 -29.08
CA LYS A 33 22.11 15.93 -29.80
C LYS A 33 21.63 16.92 -30.85
N ALA A 34 20.51 16.63 -31.51
CA ALA A 34 19.88 17.51 -32.48
C ALA A 34 19.18 18.72 -31.86
N GLY A 35 19.25 18.90 -30.55
CA GLY A 35 18.61 20.02 -29.82
C GLY A 35 17.09 19.97 -29.77
N LYS A 36 16.47 18.81 -30.04
CA LYS A 36 15.01 18.63 -30.07
C LYS A 36 14.39 18.43 -28.68
N ILE A 37 15.23 18.15 -27.67
CA ILE A 37 14.80 17.92 -26.28
C ILE A 37 15.22 19.07 -25.39
N TYR A 38 16.48 19.47 -25.45
CA TYR A 38 17.02 20.61 -24.72
C TYR A 38 17.73 21.58 -25.66
N LYS A 39 17.87 22.84 -25.21
CA LYS A 39 18.67 23.83 -25.91
C LYS A 39 20.14 23.38 -26.01
N PRO A 40 20.88 23.78 -27.04
CA PRO A 40 22.24 23.31 -27.28
C PRO A 40 23.22 23.48 -26.12
N ASP A 41 23.06 24.55 -25.33
CA ASP A 41 23.85 24.84 -24.13
C ASP A 41 23.71 23.77 -23.02
N LYS A 42 22.61 23.04 -22.98
CA LYS A 42 22.32 22.03 -21.96
C LYS A 42 22.57 20.60 -22.43
N VAL A 43 22.76 20.38 -23.71
CA VAL A 43 22.90 19.04 -24.32
C VAL A 43 24.10 18.28 -23.74
N ALA A 44 25.28 18.93 -23.67
CA ALA A 44 26.50 18.31 -23.15
C ALA A 44 26.34 17.86 -21.67
N ALA A 45 25.75 18.69 -20.84
CA ALA A 45 25.50 18.35 -19.44
C ALA A 45 24.47 17.22 -19.29
N ALA A 46 23.47 17.17 -20.16
CA ALA A 46 22.45 16.11 -20.15
C ALA A 46 23.04 14.76 -20.55
N LEU A 47 23.86 14.70 -21.58
CA LEU A 47 24.55 13.49 -22.06
C LEU A 47 25.52 12.92 -21.01
N ASN A 48 26.21 13.78 -20.27
CA ASN A 48 27.17 13.36 -19.25
C ASN A 48 26.52 12.91 -17.92
N ASN A 49 25.25 13.21 -17.70
CA ASN A 49 24.57 12.89 -16.45
C ASN A 49 23.47 11.87 -16.63
N PHE A 50 22.33 12.29 -17.16
CA PHE A 50 21.11 11.48 -17.17
C PHE A 50 20.92 10.67 -18.46
N PHE A 51 21.24 11.26 -19.62
CA PHE A 51 20.98 10.64 -20.92
C PHE A 51 22.11 9.68 -21.32
N THR A 52 22.43 8.75 -20.45
CA THR A 52 23.28 7.60 -20.77
C THR A 52 22.42 6.45 -21.30
N GLN A 53 22.99 5.60 -22.12
CA GLN A 53 22.29 4.45 -22.69
C GLN A 53 21.69 3.54 -21.58
N GLU A 54 22.44 3.34 -20.50
CA GLU A 54 22.01 2.53 -19.37
C GLU A 54 20.78 3.12 -18.65
N ASN A 55 20.81 4.42 -18.33
CA ASN A 55 19.69 5.10 -17.68
C ASN A 55 18.44 5.12 -18.55
N ILE A 56 18.59 5.29 -19.87
CA ILE A 56 17.46 5.28 -20.81
C ILE A 56 16.85 3.89 -20.89
N LEU A 57 17.67 2.83 -20.93
CA LEU A 57 17.17 1.45 -20.91
C LEU A 57 16.42 1.12 -19.63
N GLN A 58 16.93 1.54 -18.45
CA GLN A 58 16.23 1.37 -17.17
C GLN A 58 14.89 2.12 -17.13
N LEU A 59 14.84 3.35 -17.64
CA LEU A 59 13.59 4.11 -17.74
C LEU A 59 12.57 3.45 -18.66
N ARG A 60 13.05 2.93 -19.80
CA ARG A 60 12.21 2.20 -20.75
C ARG A 60 11.60 0.96 -20.10
N GLU A 61 12.39 0.19 -19.36
CA GLU A 61 11.93 -0.99 -18.61
C GLU A 61 10.86 -0.59 -17.58
N LEU A 62 11.10 0.48 -16.82
CA LEU A 62 10.14 0.98 -15.85
C LEU A 62 8.82 1.47 -16.50
N ALA A 63 8.93 2.19 -17.63
CA ALA A 63 7.76 2.65 -18.36
C ALA A 63 6.92 1.48 -18.91
N LEU A 64 7.58 0.49 -19.51
CA LEU A 64 6.91 -0.72 -20.02
C LEU A 64 6.22 -1.51 -18.90
N LYS A 65 6.88 -1.62 -17.74
CA LYS A 65 6.32 -2.27 -16.55
C LYS A 65 5.08 -1.54 -16.04
N GLU A 66 5.11 -0.20 -15.99
CA GLU A 66 3.95 0.60 -15.56
C GLU A 66 2.76 0.46 -16.52
N VAL A 67 3.01 0.47 -17.84
CA VAL A 67 1.97 0.23 -18.85
C VAL A 67 1.39 -1.18 -18.73
N ALA A 68 2.23 -2.19 -18.59
CA ALA A 68 1.78 -3.58 -18.41
C ALA A 68 0.88 -3.73 -17.19
N LEU A 69 1.26 -3.16 -16.03
CA LEU A 69 0.45 -3.17 -14.81
C LEU A 69 -0.92 -2.48 -15.00
N ARG A 70 -0.99 -1.45 -15.85
CA ARG A 70 -2.25 -0.75 -16.13
C ARG A 70 -3.16 -1.51 -17.06
N VAL A 71 -2.60 -2.15 -18.09
CA VAL A 71 -3.34 -3.05 -18.97
C VAL A 71 -3.91 -4.21 -18.16
N GLU A 72 -3.12 -4.81 -17.28
CA GLU A 72 -3.53 -5.88 -16.39
C GLU A 72 -4.70 -5.44 -15.48
N LYS A 73 -4.60 -4.25 -14.84
CA LYS A 73 -5.69 -3.67 -14.05
C LYS A 73 -6.96 -3.40 -14.85
N LYS A 74 -6.82 -2.96 -16.10
CA LYS A 74 -7.97 -2.70 -16.97
C LYS A 74 -8.67 -4.01 -17.36
N VAL A 75 -7.89 -5.03 -17.72
CA VAL A 75 -8.40 -6.37 -18.04
C VAL A 75 -9.05 -7.00 -16.79
N GLU A 76 -8.43 -6.90 -15.61
CA GLU A 76 -9.01 -7.38 -14.36
C GLU A 76 -10.35 -6.68 -14.04
N ASN A 77 -10.45 -5.36 -14.23
CA ASN A 77 -11.69 -4.62 -14.03
C ASN A 77 -12.78 -4.98 -15.05
N GLU A 78 -12.43 -5.28 -16.30
CA GLU A 78 -13.35 -5.73 -17.34
C GLU A 78 -13.80 -7.19 -17.12
N VAL A 79 -12.89 -8.06 -16.70
CA VAL A 79 -13.20 -9.45 -16.35
C VAL A 79 -13.99 -9.54 -15.02
N ALA A 80 -13.72 -8.65 -14.05
CA ALA A 80 -14.47 -8.59 -12.80
C ALA A 80 -15.94 -8.15 -12.97
N ALA A 81 -16.29 -7.53 -14.10
CA ALA A 81 -17.68 -7.28 -14.46
C ALA A 81 -18.41 -8.56 -14.91
N GLY A 82 -17.69 -9.63 -15.26
CA GLY A 82 -18.24 -10.88 -15.79
C GLY A 82 -18.07 -12.12 -14.91
N ASP A 83 -17.11 -12.18 -14.03
CA ASP A 83 -16.91 -13.37 -13.19
C ASP A 83 -16.30 -12.99 -11.81
N LYS A 84 -16.80 -13.66 -10.76
CA LYS A 84 -16.43 -13.44 -9.36
C LYS A 84 -14.97 -13.87 -9.08
N CYS A 85 -13.99 -13.22 -9.67
CA CYS A 85 -12.62 -13.34 -9.20
C CYS A 85 -12.53 -12.76 -7.79
N ARG A 86 -12.17 -13.58 -6.81
CA ARG A 86 -11.86 -13.18 -5.45
C ARG A 86 -10.67 -12.22 -5.51
N HIS A 87 -10.93 -10.93 -5.52
CA HIS A 87 -9.87 -9.94 -5.30
C HIS A 87 -9.45 -10.10 -3.85
N ASP A 88 -8.25 -10.61 -3.65
CA ASP A 88 -7.65 -10.65 -2.32
C ASP A 88 -7.58 -9.22 -1.77
N ARG A 89 -8.29 -8.95 -0.69
CA ARG A 89 -8.27 -7.66 -0.01
C ARG A 89 -7.64 -7.83 1.36
N LEU A 90 -6.70 -6.96 1.71
CA LEU A 90 -5.95 -7.06 2.96
C LEU A 90 -6.54 -6.19 4.06
N LEU A 91 -6.51 -6.69 5.30
CA LEU A 91 -6.87 -5.94 6.49
C LEU A 91 -5.66 -5.79 7.41
N ALA A 92 -5.18 -4.57 7.60
CA ALA A 92 -4.18 -4.24 8.60
C ALA A 92 -4.89 -3.88 9.91
N VAL A 93 -4.77 -4.71 10.93
CA VAL A 93 -5.30 -4.41 12.27
C VAL A 93 -4.24 -3.70 13.09
N ILE A 94 -4.57 -2.49 13.54
CA ILE A 94 -3.66 -1.62 14.30
C ILE A 94 -4.21 -1.29 15.69
N ASP A 95 -3.32 -0.83 16.54
CA ASP A 95 -3.59 -0.29 17.87
C ASP A 95 -2.96 1.09 18.06
N SER A 96 -2.98 1.63 19.27
CA SER A 96 -2.37 2.92 19.60
C SER A 96 -0.82 2.88 19.72
N SER A 97 -0.17 1.74 19.44
CA SER A 97 1.29 1.61 19.46
C SER A 97 1.94 2.28 18.25
N GLU A 98 2.93 3.15 18.46
CA GLU A 98 3.63 3.84 17.39
C GLU A 98 4.32 2.88 16.41
N LYS A 99 5.30 2.14 16.93
CA LYS A 99 6.22 1.34 16.10
C LYS A 99 5.54 0.11 15.49
N ARG A 100 4.69 -0.57 16.26
CA ARG A 100 4.01 -1.79 15.82
C ARG A 100 3.01 -1.48 14.71
N SER A 101 2.12 -0.52 14.93
CA SER A 101 1.10 -0.14 13.96
C SER A 101 1.70 0.43 12.68
N ARG A 102 2.71 1.29 12.78
CA ARG A 102 3.47 1.81 11.61
C ARG A 102 4.07 0.67 10.78
N ARG A 103 4.62 -0.35 11.42
CA ARG A 103 5.24 -1.51 10.76
C ARG A 103 4.18 -2.35 10.03
N VAL A 104 3.05 -2.62 10.69
CA VAL A 104 1.93 -3.36 10.09
C VAL A 104 1.43 -2.64 8.86
N ILE A 105 1.14 -1.33 8.95
CA ILE A 105 0.65 -0.52 7.83
C ILE A 105 1.62 -0.59 6.65
N ARG A 106 2.92 -0.31 6.87
CA ARG A 106 3.91 -0.31 5.78
C ARG A 106 4.09 -1.67 5.12
N LYS A 107 4.10 -2.75 5.91
CA LYS A 107 4.24 -4.10 5.37
C LYS A 107 2.99 -4.53 4.61
N THR A 108 1.79 -4.22 5.13
CA THR A 108 0.53 -4.52 4.45
C THR A 108 0.41 -3.71 3.14
N ALA A 109 0.74 -2.42 3.16
CA ALA A 109 0.73 -1.59 1.95
C ALA A 109 1.67 -2.14 0.87
N ARG A 110 2.92 -2.50 1.25
CA ARG A 110 3.87 -3.12 0.33
C ARG A 110 3.37 -4.45 -0.22
N MET A 111 2.76 -5.28 0.62
CA MET A 111 2.17 -6.54 0.21
C MET A 111 0.99 -6.31 -0.74
N ALA A 112 0.10 -5.36 -0.43
CA ALA A 112 -1.01 -4.97 -1.30
C ALA A 112 -0.54 -4.50 -2.67
N THR A 113 0.52 -3.67 -2.72
CA THR A 113 1.14 -3.25 -3.98
C THR A 113 1.73 -4.44 -4.76
N HIS A 114 2.38 -5.38 -4.05
CA HIS A 114 3.04 -6.52 -4.69
C HIS A 114 2.05 -7.50 -5.34
N ILE A 115 0.90 -7.75 -4.71
CA ILE A 115 -0.16 -8.61 -5.23
C ILE A 115 -1.28 -7.82 -5.94
N ASN A 116 -1.03 -6.55 -6.25
CA ASN A 116 -1.92 -5.66 -6.98
C ASN A 116 -3.35 -5.57 -6.40
N THR A 117 -3.46 -5.33 -5.10
CA THR A 117 -4.75 -5.26 -4.41
C THR A 117 -4.87 -4.04 -3.50
N SER A 118 -6.07 -3.79 -2.97
CA SER A 118 -6.32 -2.75 -1.98
C SER A 118 -6.19 -3.28 -0.55
N PHE A 119 -5.98 -2.38 0.41
CA PHE A 119 -5.98 -2.73 1.82
C PHE A 119 -6.79 -1.76 2.67
N VAL A 120 -7.32 -2.31 3.76
CA VAL A 120 -8.08 -1.58 4.78
C VAL A 120 -7.24 -1.55 6.05
N VAL A 121 -7.23 -0.43 6.75
CA VAL A 121 -6.62 -0.29 8.07
C VAL A 121 -7.73 -0.19 9.11
N LEU A 122 -7.83 -1.18 9.98
CA LEU A 122 -8.81 -1.25 11.04
C LEU A 122 -8.20 -0.86 12.39
N TYR A 123 -8.79 0.14 13.02
CA TYR A 123 -8.56 0.46 14.42
C TYR A 123 -9.81 0.13 15.22
N VAL A 124 -9.69 -0.82 16.16
CA VAL A 124 -10.78 -1.18 17.08
C VAL A 124 -10.55 -0.45 18.41
N GLN A 125 -11.39 0.54 18.66
CA GLN A 125 -11.35 1.34 19.89
C GLN A 125 -12.20 0.68 20.96
N GLY A 126 -11.59 0.15 22.01
CA GLY A 126 -12.30 -0.29 23.20
C GLY A 126 -12.50 0.85 24.22
N ASP A 127 -13.33 0.63 25.23
CA ASP A 127 -13.58 1.64 26.28
C ASP A 127 -12.31 2.05 27.05
N ARG A 128 -11.30 1.19 27.09
CA ARG A 128 -9.99 1.49 27.69
C ARG A 128 -9.12 2.39 26.81
N GLU A 129 -9.41 2.46 25.53
CA GLU A 129 -8.74 3.30 24.53
C GLU A 129 -9.60 4.51 24.14
N ALA A 130 -10.59 4.88 24.97
CA ALA A 130 -11.33 6.11 24.81
C ALA A 130 -10.36 7.32 24.86
N ALA A 131 -10.69 8.37 24.10
CA ALA A 131 -9.79 9.51 23.91
C ALA A 131 -9.38 10.19 25.23
N ASP A 132 -10.21 10.13 26.25
CA ASP A 132 -9.97 10.63 27.60
C ASP A 132 -9.06 9.72 28.45
N ARG A 133 -8.81 8.48 28.02
CA ARG A 133 -8.10 7.45 28.78
C ARG A 133 -6.73 7.07 28.21
N ILE A 134 -6.49 7.38 26.96
CA ILE A 134 -5.17 7.14 26.34
C ILE A 134 -4.24 8.36 26.49
N PRO A 135 -2.95 8.14 26.81
CA PRO A 135 -1.96 9.21 26.83
C PRO A 135 -1.95 10.02 25.53
N LEU A 136 -1.77 11.34 25.61
CA LEU A 136 -1.71 12.21 24.45
C LEU A 136 -0.66 11.78 23.41
N ALA A 137 0.44 11.18 23.86
CA ALA A 137 1.45 10.60 22.97
C ALA A 137 0.86 9.50 22.08
N ASN A 138 0.09 8.58 22.64
CA ASN A 138 -0.53 7.49 21.91
C ASN A 138 -1.62 7.98 20.95
N GLN A 139 -2.35 9.03 21.31
CA GLN A 139 -3.30 9.68 20.39
C GLN A 139 -2.59 10.26 19.17
N ARG A 140 -1.46 10.96 19.39
CA ARG A 140 -0.62 11.49 18.29
C ARG A 140 -0.07 10.36 17.41
N TYR A 141 0.41 9.27 18.01
CA TYR A 141 0.89 8.11 17.27
C TYR A 141 -0.20 7.46 16.41
N LEU A 142 -1.40 7.33 16.96
CA LEU A 142 -2.55 6.83 16.22
C LEU A 142 -2.88 7.73 15.02
N ILE A 143 -2.97 9.05 15.22
CA ILE A 143 -3.22 10.01 14.13
C ILE A 143 -2.14 9.91 13.05
N ASN A 144 -0.87 9.90 13.44
CA ASN A 144 0.24 9.78 12.49
C ASN A 144 0.21 8.45 11.71
N ASN A 145 -0.17 7.36 12.36
CA ASN A 145 -0.30 6.05 11.72
C ASN A 145 -1.49 6.01 10.75
N LEU A 146 -2.59 6.67 11.07
CA LEU A 146 -3.74 6.77 10.18
C LEU A 146 -3.43 7.66 8.97
N ASN A 147 -2.74 8.78 9.16
CA ASN A 147 -2.27 9.61 8.04
C ASN A 147 -1.33 8.82 7.12
N LEU A 148 -0.37 8.09 7.69
CA LEU A 148 0.50 7.18 6.92
C LEU A 148 -0.30 6.14 6.13
N ALA A 149 -1.37 5.58 6.71
CA ALA A 149 -2.23 4.63 6.01
C ALA A 149 -2.89 5.28 4.78
N THR A 150 -3.41 6.50 4.93
CA THR A 150 -3.99 7.27 3.81
C THR A 150 -2.95 7.61 2.74
N GLU A 151 -1.74 8.04 3.14
CA GLU A 151 -0.63 8.32 2.21
C GLU A 151 -0.23 7.10 1.39
N LEU A 152 -0.34 5.90 1.98
CA LEU A 152 -0.05 4.63 1.32
C LEU A 152 -1.26 4.02 0.58
N GLY A 153 -2.37 4.75 0.44
CA GLY A 153 -3.56 4.33 -0.29
C GLY A 153 -4.47 3.36 0.47
N GLY A 154 -4.35 3.24 1.79
CA GLY A 154 -5.21 2.40 2.63
C GLY A 154 -6.53 3.08 2.99
N GLU A 155 -7.63 2.33 2.94
CA GLU A 155 -8.92 2.76 3.48
C GLU A 155 -8.93 2.64 5.01
N ILE A 156 -9.38 3.68 5.72
CA ILE A 156 -9.41 3.68 7.18
C ILE A 156 -10.80 3.31 7.69
N ARG A 157 -10.83 2.34 8.61
CA ARG A 157 -12.01 1.96 9.38
C ARG A 157 -11.75 2.09 10.87
N ARG A 158 -12.62 2.80 11.57
CA ARG A 158 -12.61 2.90 13.02
C ARG A 158 -13.90 2.28 13.56
N VAL A 159 -13.76 1.32 14.45
CA VAL A 159 -14.88 0.61 15.06
C VAL A 159 -14.77 0.72 16.57
N HIS A 160 -15.85 1.09 17.23
CA HIS A 160 -15.92 1.07 18.69
C HIS A 160 -16.47 -0.28 19.16
N SER A 161 -15.62 -1.07 19.83
CA SER A 161 -16.03 -2.39 20.33
C SER A 161 -15.10 -2.89 21.43
N ASN A 162 -15.67 -3.44 22.47
CA ASN A 162 -14.94 -4.15 23.53
C ASN A 162 -14.63 -5.61 23.16
N ARG A 163 -15.07 -6.06 21.99
CA ARG A 163 -14.85 -7.40 21.46
C ARG A 163 -14.06 -7.32 20.15
N PRO A 164 -12.72 -7.15 20.21
CA PRO A 164 -11.92 -6.89 19.04
C PRO A 164 -11.95 -8.02 17.99
N VAL A 165 -12.07 -9.27 18.43
CA VAL A 165 -12.16 -10.41 17.50
C VAL A 165 -13.43 -10.33 16.66
N GLU A 166 -14.57 -10.03 17.30
CA GLU A 166 -15.86 -9.88 16.62
C GLU A 166 -15.81 -8.72 15.61
N ALA A 167 -15.28 -7.57 16.02
CA ALA A 167 -15.14 -6.40 15.14
C ALA A 167 -14.24 -6.69 13.92
N ILE A 168 -13.15 -7.43 14.10
CA ILE A 168 -12.27 -7.86 13.00
C ILE A 168 -13.05 -8.77 12.04
N LEU A 169 -13.75 -9.78 12.55
CA LEU A 169 -14.48 -10.73 11.71
C LEU A 169 -15.64 -10.09 10.96
N GLU A 170 -16.33 -9.16 11.57
CA GLU A 170 -17.40 -8.37 10.93
C GLU A 170 -16.84 -7.52 9.81
N THR A 171 -15.75 -6.79 10.07
CA THR A 171 -15.04 -6.03 9.04
C THR A 171 -14.57 -6.94 7.90
N CYS A 172 -14.07 -8.14 8.20
CA CYS A 172 -13.67 -9.10 7.17
C CYS A 172 -14.83 -9.51 6.26
N ARG A 173 -16.03 -9.70 6.81
CA ARG A 173 -17.21 -10.04 6.02
C ARG A 173 -17.70 -8.86 5.17
N GLU A 174 -17.83 -7.68 5.78
CA GLU A 174 -18.29 -6.47 5.10
C GLU A 174 -17.37 -6.05 3.95
N GLN A 175 -16.07 -6.13 4.18
CA GLN A 175 -15.04 -5.67 3.26
C GLN A 175 -14.50 -6.78 2.35
N LYS A 176 -15.04 -8.01 2.45
CA LYS A 176 -14.60 -9.19 1.68
C LYS A 176 -13.09 -9.42 1.79
N ILE A 177 -12.55 -9.35 3.00
CA ILE A 177 -11.13 -9.53 3.30
C ILE A 177 -10.76 -11.00 3.15
N SER A 178 -9.64 -11.27 2.49
CA SER A 178 -9.04 -12.61 2.36
C SER A 178 -7.80 -12.79 3.24
N ILE A 179 -7.12 -11.68 3.58
CA ILE A 179 -5.89 -11.71 4.35
C ILE A 179 -5.94 -10.69 5.49
N VAL A 180 -5.72 -11.13 6.73
CA VAL A 180 -5.61 -10.27 7.91
C VAL A 180 -4.15 -10.16 8.33
N CYS A 181 -3.67 -8.93 8.48
CA CYS A 181 -2.32 -8.59 8.92
C CYS A 181 -2.35 -8.01 10.32
N VAL A 182 -1.66 -8.64 11.28
CA VAL A 182 -1.56 -8.18 12.66
C VAL A 182 -0.10 -7.99 13.07
N GLY A 183 0.17 -7.07 14.00
CA GLY A 183 1.49 -6.94 14.59
C GLY A 183 1.79 -8.07 15.57
N ARG A 184 3.07 -8.43 15.71
CA ARG A 184 3.51 -9.38 16.73
C ARG A 184 3.09 -8.90 18.12
N PRO A 185 2.41 -9.70 18.92
CA PRO A 185 2.07 -9.32 20.29
C PRO A 185 3.34 -9.10 21.12
N GLU A 186 3.37 -8.03 21.91
CA GLU A 186 4.45 -7.83 22.87
C GLU A 186 4.25 -8.77 24.04
N PHE A 187 5.28 -9.59 24.28
CA PHE A 187 5.26 -10.59 25.35
C PHE A 187 5.66 -9.94 26.68
N SER A 188 4.70 -9.36 27.39
CA SER A 188 4.80 -9.15 28.82
C SER A 188 4.23 -10.40 29.53
N LEU A 189 4.85 -10.90 30.58
CA LEU A 189 4.45 -12.11 31.28
C LEU A 189 2.96 -12.14 31.70
N PHE A 190 2.37 -10.97 32.01
CA PHE A 190 0.96 -10.84 32.34
C PHE A 190 0.00 -10.72 31.13
N SER A 191 0.49 -10.27 29.97
CA SER A 191 -0.30 -10.16 28.73
C SER A 191 -0.30 -11.44 27.91
N LEU A 192 0.61 -12.38 28.19
CA LEU A 192 0.78 -13.63 27.47
C LEU A 192 -0.50 -14.47 27.40
N LEU A 193 -1.18 -14.65 28.53
CA LEU A 193 -2.40 -15.48 28.59
C LEU A 193 -3.57 -14.83 27.84
N LYS A 194 -3.82 -13.54 28.04
CA LYS A 194 -4.93 -12.84 27.35
C LYS A 194 -4.70 -12.72 25.86
N ASN A 195 -3.50 -12.33 25.45
CA ASN A 195 -3.17 -12.17 24.03
C ASN A 195 -3.14 -13.52 23.31
N ALA A 196 -2.68 -14.60 23.95
CA ALA A 196 -2.70 -15.94 23.38
C ALA A 196 -4.13 -16.47 23.18
N ILE A 197 -5.04 -16.24 24.12
CA ILE A 197 -6.45 -16.64 23.99
C ILE A 197 -7.13 -15.86 22.85
N VAL A 198 -6.92 -14.55 22.80
CA VAL A 198 -7.47 -13.70 21.72
C VAL A 198 -6.94 -14.13 20.36
N LEU A 199 -5.63 -14.33 20.25
CA LEU A 199 -4.99 -14.76 19.01
C LEU A 199 -5.47 -16.15 18.57
N ARG A 200 -5.55 -17.10 19.50
CA ARG A 200 -6.07 -18.45 19.22
C ARG A 200 -7.52 -18.42 18.77
N SER A 201 -8.36 -17.60 19.41
CA SER A 201 -9.75 -17.40 19.01
C SER A 201 -9.84 -16.78 17.62
N LEU A 202 -9.01 -15.78 17.32
CA LEU A 202 -8.96 -15.13 16.02
C LEU A 202 -8.54 -16.12 14.93
N ILE A 203 -7.43 -16.85 15.12
CA ILE A 203 -6.95 -17.88 14.19
C ILE A 203 -8.04 -18.90 13.87
N GLY A 204 -8.66 -19.50 14.89
CA GLY A 204 -9.66 -20.53 14.69
C GLY A 204 -10.93 -20.04 13.97
N ARG A 205 -11.28 -18.76 14.12
CA ARG A 205 -12.44 -18.17 13.45
C ARG A 205 -12.13 -17.70 12.04
N LEU A 206 -10.95 -17.13 11.79
CA LEU A 206 -10.49 -16.76 10.45
C LEU A 206 -10.32 -18.00 9.56
N SER A 207 -9.76 -19.08 10.10
CA SER A 207 -9.62 -20.35 9.38
C SER A 207 -10.95 -20.90 8.90
N ARG A 208 -12.03 -20.80 9.72
CA ARG A 208 -13.38 -21.20 9.31
C ARG A 208 -13.98 -20.34 8.20
N MET A 209 -13.47 -19.14 8.03
CA MET A 209 -13.89 -18.20 6.99
C MET A 209 -12.98 -18.27 5.74
N ASN A 210 -11.99 -19.15 5.74
CA ASN A 210 -10.94 -19.25 4.70
C ASN A 210 -10.21 -17.92 4.50
N ILE A 211 -9.83 -17.28 5.62
CA ILE A 211 -9.09 -16.02 5.66
C ILE A 211 -7.71 -16.29 6.26
N ASP A 212 -6.66 -15.87 5.57
CA ASP A 212 -5.28 -16.01 6.01
C ASP A 212 -4.92 -15.00 7.08
N LEU A 213 -4.03 -15.39 8.01
CA LEU A 213 -3.51 -14.51 9.04
C LEU A 213 -2.00 -14.36 8.93
N PHE A 214 -1.53 -13.13 8.72
CA PHE A 214 -0.11 -12.78 8.73
C PHE A 214 0.26 -12.03 10.00
N ILE A 215 1.25 -12.56 10.72
CA ILE A 215 1.81 -11.92 11.92
C ILE A 215 3.09 -11.19 11.50
N MET A 216 3.05 -9.87 11.56
CA MET A 216 4.14 -8.99 11.13
C MET A 216 5.13 -8.73 12.29
N SER A 217 6.37 -9.08 12.12
CA SER A 217 7.46 -8.81 13.08
C SER A 217 8.13 -7.48 12.82
#